data_ede80df30783ec03339a54303f296d8f
#
_entry.id   ede80df30783ec03339a54303f296d8f
#
_cell.length_a   1.000
_cell.length_b   1.000
_cell.length_c   1.000
_cell.angle_alpha   90.00
_cell.angle_beta   90.00
_cell.angle_gamma   90.00
#
_symmetry.space_group_name_H-M   'P 1'
#
loop_
_entity.id
_entity.type
_entity.pdbx_description
1 polymer ?
#
loop_
_entity_poly.entity_id
_entity_poly.type
_entity_poly.pdbx_seq_one_letter_code
_entity_poly.pdbx_strand_id
1 'polypeptide(L)'
;MSSTTSPSPQPPQIQCTPREVESHLATGELRRLRRSTYIPADPDVPDFTTHRTTRETLLRAVRNERLDGVVALETAALLHRGRTLYEPATVHLVVSWNAAGLKRGSRRRPPNRPTSRELGPRDHRRALGTRPFVRHRYDLADSDVVDLDGLRVTSLERTAEDCARFLPPDRALAVVDSLFAIAAGAGERPWDRRDEINARAARFRQALLTRLDARPRERGVRRARAVVMAATPWSQSVWETEARRLCLIGGITPPEPQMPVRTAAGTFYADLGWWIVRLVLEIDGLIKYLEDADAVLAAQCWRQAAMEGAGIHVERTTPAEVADGEAFLARLRRILPLTLCEEKPVAALRTRSESRRQQGAQW
;
A
#
# COMPACT_ATOMS: atom_id res chain seq x y z
N MET A 1 5.57 -3.81 -30.49
CA MET A 1 5.33 -2.35 -30.56
C MET A 1 5.70 -1.79 -29.20
N SER A 2 6.78 -1.04 -29.15
CA SER A 2 7.38 -0.52 -27.92
C SER A 2 6.52 0.63 -27.39
N SER A 3 5.84 0.40 -26.26
CA SER A 3 5.15 1.47 -25.54
C SER A 3 6.19 2.34 -24.85
N THR A 4 6.54 3.44 -25.46
CA THR A 4 7.27 4.55 -24.82
C THR A 4 6.38 5.15 -23.75
N THR A 5 6.58 4.72 -22.51
CA THR A 5 6.05 5.40 -21.33
C THR A 5 6.70 6.78 -21.30
N SER A 6 5.94 7.83 -21.61
CA SER A 6 6.38 9.21 -21.46
C SER A 6 6.85 9.43 -20.00
N PRO A 7 8.03 10.01 -19.78
CA PRO A 7 8.47 10.33 -18.43
C PRO A 7 7.47 11.30 -17.80
N SER A 8 7.04 11.01 -16.58
CA SER A 8 6.21 11.93 -15.79
C SER A 8 6.81 13.33 -15.81
N PRO A 9 6.00 14.39 -15.98
CA PRO A 9 6.49 15.75 -16.04
C PRO A 9 7.31 16.05 -14.79
N GLN A 10 8.55 16.46 -14.99
CA GLN A 10 9.42 16.83 -13.86
C GLN A 10 8.78 18.03 -13.17
N PRO A 11 8.61 17.99 -11.83
CA PRO A 11 8.16 19.18 -11.12
C PRO A 11 9.11 20.33 -11.40
N PRO A 12 8.60 21.55 -11.59
CA PRO A 12 9.40 22.70 -11.97
C PRO A 12 10.53 22.92 -10.99
N GLN A 13 11.75 23.08 -11.51
CA GLN A 13 12.87 23.56 -10.71
C GLN A 13 12.66 25.04 -10.48
N ILE A 14 12.23 25.42 -9.30
CA ILE A 14 12.10 26.83 -8.92
C ILE A 14 13.52 27.34 -8.64
N GLN A 15 14.06 28.11 -9.57
CA GLN A 15 15.31 28.87 -9.36
C GLN A 15 14.95 30.15 -8.60
N CYS A 16 15.08 30.11 -7.28
CA CYS A 16 14.86 31.27 -6.43
C CYS A 16 16.16 31.67 -5.72
N THR A 17 16.36 32.95 -5.56
CA THR A 17 17.42 33.49 -4.67
C THR A 17 17.09 33.16 -3.21
N PRO A 18 18.07 33.14 -2.30
CA PRO A 18 17.82 32.92 -0.87
C PRO A 18 16.78 33.85 -0.25
N ARG A 19 16.73 35.11 -0.71
CA ARG A 19 15.72 36.09 -0.23
C ARG A 19 14.32 35.79 -0.70
N GLU A 20 14.15 35.34 -1.95
CA GLU A 20 12.86 34.93 -2.49
C GLU A 20 12.33 33.68 -1.76
N VAL A 21 13.21 32.72 -1.49
CA VAL A 21 12.87 31.54 -0.70
C VAL A 21 12.37 31.91 0.70
N GLU A 22 13.04 32.84 1.38
CA GLU A 22 12.62 33.35 2.69
C GLU A 22 11.25 34.03 2.61
N SER A 23 11.02 34.84 1.58
CA SER A 23 9.73 35.49 1.33
C SER A 23 8.62 34.48 1.13
N HIS A 24 8.79 33.50 0.24
CA HIS A 24 7.80 32.45 -0.03
C HIS A 24 7.55 31.50 1.17
N LEU A 25 8.54 31.31 2.03
CA LEU A 25 8.36 30.60 3.30
C LEU A 25 7.52 31.42 4.30
N ALA A 26 7.72 32.74 4.32
CA ALA A 26 6.98 33.64 5.20
C ALA A 26 5.51 33.80 4.76
N THR A 27 5.24 33.82 3.45
CA THR A 27 3.88 33.88 2.88
C THR A 27 3.17 32.53 2.91
N GLY A 28 3.88 31.43 3.19
CA GLY A 28 3.31 30.09 3.18
C GLY A 28 3.16 29.46 1.81
N GLU A 29 3.68 30.05 0.75
CA GLU A 29 3.68 29.53 -0.62
C GLU A 29 4.63 28.34 -0.80
N LEU A 30 5.71 28.31 0.03
CA LEU A 30 6.64 27.20 0.06
C LEU A 30 6.62 26.51 1.44
N ARG A 31 6.80 25.19 1.42
CA ARG A 31 7.04 24.38 2.62
C ARG A 31 8.45 23.79 2.59
N ARG A 32 9.21 24.02 3.64
CA ARG A 32 10.54 23.45 3.79
C ARG A 32 10.45 21.98 4.21
N LEU A 33 11.03 21.08 3.42
CA LEU A 33 11.17 19.66 3.74
C LEU A 33 12.45 19.40 4.56
N ARG A 34 13.56 19.97 4.14
CA ARG A 34 14.87 19.91 4.80
C ARG A 34 15.71 21.13 4.40
N ARG A 35 16.99 21.19 4.88
CA ARG A 35 17.91 22.24 4.46
C ARG A 35 18.04 22.22 2.92
N SER A 36 17.85 23.36 2.30
CA SER A 36 17.92 23.54 0.84
C SER A 36 16.96 22.71 0.00
N THR A 37 15.84 22.22 0.58
CA THR A 37 14.84 21.43 -0.14
C THR A 37 13.44 21.90 0.23
N TYR A 38 12.66 22.32 -0.77
CA TYR A 38 11.36 22.95 -0.59
C TYR A 38 10.37 22.36 -1.60
N ILE A 39 9.08 22.45 -1.30
CA ILE A 39 7.97 22.15 -2.22
C ILE A 39 6.95 23.28 -2.16
N PRO A 40 6.16 23.50 -3.23
CA PRO A 40 5.00 24.37 -3.15
C PRO A 40 4.05 23.91 -2.03
N ALA A 41 3.46 24.88 -1.33
CA ALA A 41 2.47 24.65 -0.29
C ALA A 41 1.14 25.20 -0.80
N ASP A 42 0.42 24.40 -1.57
CA ASP A 42 -0.90 24.73 -2.10
C ASP A 42 -1.95 23.97 -1.29
N PRO A 43 -2.84 24.66 -0.56
CA PRO A 43 -3.90 24.04 0.22
C PRO A 43 -4.95 23.33 -0.64
N ASP A 44 -5.09 23.70 -1.92
CA ASP A 44 -6.08 23.13 -2.83
C ASP A 44 -5.61 21.85 -3.49
N VAL A 45 -4.31 21.54 -3.40
CA VAL A 45 -3.74 20.29 -3.93
C VAL A 45 -4.04 19.13 -2.99
N PRO A 46 -4.64 18.02 -3.50
CA PRO A 46 -4.93 16.83 -2.70
C PRO A 46 -3.71 16.28 -1.95
N ASP A 47 -3.93 15.79 -0.73
CA ASP A 47 -2.87 15.24 0.13
C ASP A 47 -2.00 14.18 -0.57
N PHE A 48 -2.59 13.30 -1.39
CA PHE A 48 -1.83 12.26 -2.10
C PHE A 48 -0.85 12.85 -3.13
N THR A 49 -1.23 13.92 -3.83
CA THR A 49 -0.36 14.62 -4.79
C THR A 49 0.78 15.31 -4.05
N THR A 50 0.47 16.00 -2.95
CA THR A 50 1.46 16.64 -2.08
C THR A 50 2.45 15.61 -1.50
N HIS A 51 1.98 14.43 -1.08
CA HIS A 51 2.82 13.34 -0.58
C HIS A 51 3.73 12.79 -1.68
N ARG A 52 3.21 12.57 -2.88
CA ARG A 52 3.99 12.12 -4.04
C ARG A 52 5.09 13.12 -4.38
N THR A 53 4.76 14.40 -4.53
CA THR A 53 5.71 15.48 -4.81
C THR A 53 6.79 15.57 -3.71
N THR A 54 6.39 15.44 -2.45
CA THR A 54 7.30 15.41 -1.31
C THR A 54 8.30 14.26 -1.45
N ARG A 55 7.83 13.04 -1.67
CA ARG A 55 8.67 11.86 -1.82
C ARG A 55 9.62 11.98 -3.00
N GLU A 56 9.13 12.37 -4.17
CA GLU A 56 9.95 12.51 -5.38
C GLU A 56 11.05 13.57 -5.20
N THR A 57 10.72 14.68 -4.56
CA THR A 57 11.70 15.73 -4.23
C THR A 57 12.76 15.22 -3.26
N LEU A 58 12.37 14.43 -2.25
CA LEU A 58 13.31 13.84 -1.30
C LEU A 58 14.21 12.77 -1.96
N LEU A 59 13.66 11.92 -2.84
CA LEU A 59 14.45 10.93 -3.58
C LEU A 59 15.44 11.59 -4.53
N ARG A 60 15.07 12.71 -5.18
CA ARG A 60 15.97 13.52 -5.97
C ARG A 60 17.12 14.08 -5.12
N ALA A 61 16.83 14.54 -3.90
CA ALA A 61 17.86 14.99 -2.97
C ALA A 61 18.77 13.83 -2.54
N VAL A 62 18.25 12.61 -2.31
CA VAL A 62 19.08 11.43 -2.02
C VAL A 62 20.06 11.17 -3.16
N ARG A 63 19.58 11.19 -4.40
CA ARG A 63 20.39 10.93 -5.59
C ARG A 63 21.45 12.01 -5.82
N ASN A 64 21.03 13.27 -5.85
CA ASN A 64 21.91 14.39 -6.22
C ASN A 64 22.96 14.73 -5.18
N GLU A 65 22.60 14.60 -3.89
CA GLU A 65 23.50 14.89 -2.78
C GLU A 65 24.26 13.64 -2.30
N ARG A 66 24.07 12.49 -2.97
CA ARG A 66 24.66 11.20 -2.60
C ARG A 66 24.51 10.90 -1.10
N LEU A 67 23.29 11.11 -0.59
CA LEU A 67 23.02 10.87 0.82
C LEU A 67 23.23 9.39 1.14
N ASP A 68 24.03 9.12 2.16
CA ASP A 68 24.28 7.76 2.63
C ASP A 68 22.98 7.08 3.09
N GLY A 69 22.79 5.86 2.61
CA GLY A 69 21.68 5.00 2.97
C GLY A 69 21.14 4.21 1.80
N VAL A 70 20.40 3.17 2.13
CA VAL A 70 19.67 2.34 1.18
C VAL A 70 18.18 2.64 1.34
N VAL A 71 17.51 3.01 0.25
CA VAL A 71 16.07 3.26 0.25
C VAL A 71 15.34 1.95 0.60
N ALA A 72 14.37 2.02 1.51
CA ALA A 72 13.71 0.83 2.07
C ALA A 72 12.20 1.02 2.24
N LEU A 73 11.54 -0.05 2.67
CA LEU A 73 10.10 -0.10 3.00
C LEU A 73 9.21 0.36 1.84
N GLU A 74 8.13 1.12 2.12
CA GLU A 74 7.18 1.56 1.09
C GLU A 74 7.82 2.40 0.00
N THR A 75 8.85 3.18 0.33
CA THR A 75 9.59 3.95 -0.66
C THR A 75 10.32 3.04 -1.64
N ALA A 76 10.97 1.98 -1.16
CA ALA A 76 11.60 0.97 -2.01
C ALA A 76 10.54 0.19 -2.82
N ALA A 77 9.42 -0.17 -2.21
CA ALA A 77 8.33 -0.85 -2.91
C ALA A 77 7.82 -0.03 -4.12
N LEU A 78 7.65 1.28 -3.96
CA LEU A 78 7.26 2.17 -5.06
C LEU A 78 8.33 2.29 -6.16
N LEU A 79 9.63 2.27 -5.79
CA LEU A 79 10.72 2.23 -6.77
C LEU A 79 10.74 0.90 -7.54
N HIS A 80 10.37 -0.19 -6.92
CA HIS A 80 10.10 -1.48 -7.58
C HIS A 80 8.77 -1.51 -8.37
N ARG A 81 8.05 -0.38 -8.50
CA ARG A 81 6.72 -0.28 -9.13
C ARG A 81 5.61 -0.99 -8.36
N GLY A 82 5.81 -1.23 -7.07
CA GLY A 82 4.78 -1.72 -6.17
C GLY A 82 3.72 -0.67 -5.84
N ARG A 83 2.66 -1.11 -5.17
CA ARG A 83 1.54 -0.26 -4.72
C ARG A 83 1.56 -0.12 -3.20
N THR A 84 1.06 1.00 -2.72
CA THR A 84 0.91 1.28 -1.28
C THR A 84 -0.53 1.67 -0.98
N LEU A 85 -1.05 1.28 0.19
CA LEU A 85 -2.43 1.62 0.60
C LEU A 85 -2.63 3.14 0.72
N TYR A 86 -1.60 3.83 1.17
CA TYR A 86 -1.56 5.29 1.26
C TYR A 86 -0.29 5.81 0.61
N GLU A 87 -0.36 6.97 -0.04
CA GLU A 87 0.81 7.61 -0.61
C GLU A 87 1.77 8.07 0.50
N PRO A 88 3.01 7.54 0.60
CA PRO A 88 3.94 7.91 1.66
C PRO A 88 4.61 9.26 1.35
N ALA A 89 4.55 10.20 2.30
CA ALA A 89 5.28 11.47 2.24
C ALA A 89 6.72 11.38 2.79
N THR A 90 7.07 10.25 3.42
CA THR A 90 8.35 10.03 4.10
C THR A 90 9.22 9.08 3.31
N VAL A 91 10.50 9.39 3.17
CA VAL A 91 11.49 8.46 2.59
C VAL A 91 12.17 7.68 3.72
N HIS A 92 12.14 6.36 3.61
CA HIS A 92 12.80 5.44 4.54
C HIS A 92 14.19 5.07 4.02
N LEU A 93 15.21 5.23 4.86
CA LEU A 93 16.60 4.88 4.55
C LEU A 93 17.16 3.93 5.61
N VAL A 94 17.81 2.87 5.17
CA VAL A 94 18.66 2.04 6.02
C VAL A 94 20.07 2.60 6.01
N VAL A 95 20.65 2.79 7.19
CA VAL A 95 21.98 3.34 7.37
C VAL A 95 22.79 2.43 8.28
N SER A 96 24.09 2.29 8.01
CA SER A 96 25.03 1.46 8.81
C SER A 96 25.51 2.15 10.10
N TRP A 97 25.44 3.48 10.14
CA TRP A 97 25.92 4.30 11.25
C TRP A 97 24.78 4.74 12.18
N ASN A 98 25.14 5.08 13.43
CA ASN A 98 24.20 5.71 14.35
C ASN A 98 23.81 7.07 13.80
N ALA A 99 22.74 7.13 13.03
CA ALA A 99 22.09 8.39 12.77
C ALA A 99 21.63 8.93 14.14
N ALA A 100 22.48 9.75 14.76
CA ALA A 100 22.07 10.53 15.91
C ALA A 100 20.82 11.27 15.45
N GLY A 101 19.65 10.76 15.86
CA GLY A 101 18.42 11.47 15.63
C GLY A 101 18.69 12.88 16.10
N LEU A 102 18.28 13.89 15.35
CA LEU A 102 18.33 15.27 15.82
C LEU A 102 18.04 15.21 17.33
N LYS A 103 19.08 15.44 18.14
CA LYS A 103 18.90 15.60 19.59
C LYS A 103 17.67 16.46 19.69
N ARG A 104 16.61 15.98 20.32
CA ARG A 104 15.49 16.81 20.69
C ARG A 104 16.11 17.99 21.42
N GLY A 105 16.49 19.01 20.63
CA GLY A 105 16.80 20.30 21.22
C GLY A 105 15.59 20.57 22.08
N SER A 106 15.80 20.94 23.32
CA SER A 106 14.76 21.24 24.29
C SER A 106 13.93 22.42 23.79
N ARG A 107 13.17 22.19 22.71
CA ARG A 107 12.12 23.11 22.30
C ARG A 107 11.08 23.00 23.39
N ARG A 108 11.09 23.97 24.28
CA ARG A 108 9.96 24.23 25.16
C ARG A 108 8.70 24.05 24.33
N ARG A 109 7.92 23.06 24.69
CA ARG A 109 6.62 22.77 24.08
C ARG A 109 5.81 24.07 24.13
N PRO A 110 5.35 24.62 23.00
CA PRO A 110 4.44 25.75 23.06
C PRO A 110 3.25 25.36 23.93
N PRO A 111 2.78 26.23 24.82
CA PRO A 111 1.82 25.88 25.88
C PRO A 111 0.46 25.41 25.39
N ASN A 112 0.13 25.53 24.10
CA ASN A 112 -1.17 25.19 23.51
C ASN A 112 -1.13 24.15 22.41
N ARG A 113 -0.18 23.21 22.44
CA ARG A 113 -0.24 22.09 21.49
C ARG A 113 -1.16 20.99 22.03
N PRO A 114 -2.25 20.62 21.31
CA PRO A 114 -3.15 19.57 21.77
C PRO A 114 -2.39 18.27 22.05
N THR A 115 -2.82 17.54 23.04
CA THR A 115 -2.24 16.24 23.40
C THR A 115 -2.61 15.21 22.35
N SER A 116 -1.85 14.09 22.28
CA SER A 116 -2.13 13.00 21.33
C SER A 116 -3.52 12.36 21.48
N ARG A 117 -4.26 12.71 22.54
CA ARG A 117 -5.65 12.29 22.78
C ARG A 117 -6.68 13.20 22.09
N GLU A 118 -6.29 14.45 21.77
CA GLU A 118 -7.17 15.47 21.20
C GLU A 118 -7.06 15.56 19.66
N LEU A 119 -6.08 14.86 19.07
CA LEU A 119 -5.88 14.82 17.63
C LEU A 119 -6.72 13.70 17.02
N GLY A 120 -7.64 14.06 16.13
CA GLY A 120 -8.40 13.10 15.35
C GLY A 120 -7.49 12.27 14.39
N PRO A 121 -8.03 11.20 13.77
CA PRO A 121 -7.25 10.32 12.86
C PRO A 121 -6.56 11.07 11.70
N ARG A 122 -7.13 12.19 11.24
CA ARG A 122 -6.57 13.08 10.21
C ARG A 122 -5.36 13.87 10.72
N ASP A 123 -5.41 14.33 11.97
CA ASP A 123 -4.35 15.13 12.59
C ASP A 123 -3.14 14.27 12.97
N HIS A 124 -3.36 13.00 13.33
CA HIS A 124 -2.27 12.04 13.54
C HIS A 124 -1.49 11.75 12.24
N ARG A 125 -2.16 11.66 11.09
CA ARG A 125 -1.51 11.53 9.79
C ARG A 125 -0.70 12.78 9.43
N ARG A 126 -1.23 13.95 9.70
CA ARG A 126 -0.54 15.24 9.50
C ARG A 126 0.70 15.39 10.40
N ALA A 127 0.62 14.93 11.65
CA ALA A 127 1.73 14.98 12.61
C ALA A 127 2.86 13.97 12.26
N LEU A 128 2.55 12.83 11.63
CA LEU A 128 3.54 11.86 11.14
C LEU A 128 4.26 12.36 9.87
N GLY A 129 3.64 13.23 9.08
CA GLY A 129 4.21 13.81 7.85
C GLY A 129 5.32 14.85 8.07
N THR A 130 5.74 15.11 9.31
CA THR A 130 6.75 16.16 9.62
C THR A 130 8.20 15.71 9.50
N ARG A 131 8.48 14.41 9.27
CA ARG A 131 9.84 13.90 9.12
C ARG A 131 10.08 13.49 7.68
N PRO A 132 10.89 14.26 6.91
CA PRO A 132 11.15 13.96 5.50
C PRO A 132 11.88 12.62 5.35
N PHE A 133 12.79 12.29 6.26
CA PHE A 133 13.52 11.03 6.29
C PHE A 133 13.33 10.31 7.61
N VAL A 134 13.07 8.98 7.52
CA VAL A 134 13.17 8.06 8.66
C VAL A 134 14.35 7.13 8.40
N ARG A 135 15.31 7.17 9.30
CA ARG A 135 16.50 6.31 9.23
C ARG A 135 16.31 5.09 10.12
N HIS A 136 16.57 3.94 9.54
CA HIS A 136 16.58 2.65 10.20
C HIS A 136 18.02 2.16 10.32
N ARG A 137 18.34 1.52 11.43
CA ARG A 137 19.65 0.91 11.63
C ARG A 137 19.49 -0.59 11.75
N TYR A 138 19.90 -1.28 10.73
CA TYR A 138 20.09 -2.72 10.69
C TYR A 138 21.01 -3.09 9.52
N ASP A 139 21.57 -4.28 9.57
CA ASP A 139 22.52 -4.72 8.58
C ASP A 139 21.82 -5.23 7.33
N LEU A 140 22.39 -4.91 6.18
CA LEU A 140 22.00 -5.40 4.86
C LEU A 140 23.17 -6.19 4.28
N ALA A 141 22.89 -7.41 3.78
CA ALA A 141 23.83 -8.11 2.93
C ALA A 141 23.93 -7.42 1.56
N ASP A 142 25.02 -7.60 0.84
CA ASP A 142 25.18 -7.00 -0.50
C ASP A 142 24.09 -7.47 -1.45
N SER A 143 23.63 -8.73 -1.33
CA SER A 143 22.50 -9.29 -2.08
C SER A 143 21.15 -8.66 -1.74
N ASP A 144 21.04 -7.94 -0.61
CA ASP A 144 19.85 -7.22 -0.21
C ASP A 144 19.75 -5.81 -0.82
N VAL A 145 20.74 -5.40 -1.61
CA VAL A 145 20.81 -4.05 -2.19
C VAL A 145 20.93 -4.14 -3.71
N VAL A 146 20.11 -3.35 -4.39
CA VAL A 146 20.14 -3.18 -5.85
C VAL A 146 20.26 -1.70 -6.20
N ASP A 147 20.73 -1.40 -7.40
CA ASP A 147 20.66 -0.03 -7.95
C ASP A 147 19.39 0.08 -8.82
N LEU A 148 18.57 1.07 -8.52
CA LEU A 148 17.41 1.46 -9.32
C LEU A 148 17.54 2.95 -9.67
N ASP A 149 17.78 3.25 -10.92
CA ASP A 149 17.92 4.62 -11.44
C ASP A 149 18.94 5.48 -10.64
N GLY A 150 20.08 4.91 -10.25
CA GLY A 150 21.13 5.59 -9.48
C GLY A 150 20.80 5.78 -8.00
N LEU A 151 19.82 5.05 -7.48
CA LEU A 151 19.50 4.95 -6.05
C LEU A 151 19.82 3.55 -5.55
N ARG A 152 20.50 3.45 -4.41
CA ARG A 152 20.65 2.20 -3.68
C ARG A 152 19.33 1.87 -2.99
N VAL A 153 18.73 0.74 -3.32
CA VAL A 153 17.40 0.33 -2.87
C VAL A 153 17.47 -1.08 -2.32
N THR A 154 16.68 -1.42 -1.32
CA THR A 154 16.56 -2.82 -0.89
C THR A 154 16.04 -3.69 -2.04
N SER A 155 16.59 -4.91 -2.21
CA SER A 155 16.11 -5.87 -3.22
C SER A 155 14.62 -6.16 -3.06
N LEU A 156 13.99 -6.76 -4.08
CA LEU A 156 12.56 -7.03 -4.05
C LEU A 156 12.17 -7.90 -2.83
N GLU A 157 12.94 -8.96 -2.58
CA GLU A 157 12.75 -9.87 -1.46
C GLU A 157 12.96 -9.17 -0.12
N ARG A 158 14.02 -8.37 -0.01
CA ARG A 158 14.29 -7.61 1.21
C ARG A 158 13.23 -6.57 1.47
N THR A 159 12.76 -5.87 0.46
CA THR A 159 11.67 -4.91 0.55
C THR A 159 10.39 -5.58 1.06
N ALA A 160 10.03 -6.74 0.50
CA ALA A 160 8.85 -7.50 0.92
C ALA A 160 8.98 -7.97 2.39
N GLU A 161 10.14 -8.51 2.78
CA GLU A 161 10.44 -8.92 4.16
C GLU A 161 10.29 -7.73 5.12
N ASP A 162 10.94 -6.61 4.83
CA ASP A 162 10.94 -5.44 5.71
C ASP A 162 9.54 -4.82 5.83
N CYS A 163 8.79 -4.70 4.73
CA CYS A 163 7.41 -4.23 4.75
C CYS A 163 6.52 -5.16 5.59
N ALA A 164 6.62 -6.47 5.41
CA ALA A 164 5.86 -7.45 6.19
C ALA A 164 6.19 -7.38 7.69
N ARG A 165 7.44 -7.10 8.07
CA ARG A 165 7.91 -7.05 9.46
C ARG A 165 7.58 -5.75 10.17
N PHE A 166 7.67 -4.61 9.48
CA PHE A 166 7.74 -3.31 10.14
C PHE A 166 6.53 -2.42 9.89
N LEU A 167 5.80 -2.61 8.78
CA LEU A 167 4.58 -1.85 8.53
C LEU A 167 3.38 -2.37 9.35
N PRO A 168 2.35 -1.54 9.60
CA PRO A 168 1.05 -2.03 10.03
C PRO A 168 0.49 -3.06 9.04
N PRO A 169 -0.27 -4.08 9.50
CA PRO A 169 -0.69 -5.20 8.65
C PRO A 169 -1.50 -4.83 7.39
N ASP A 170 -2.35 -3.82 7.47
CA ASP A 170 -3.10 -3.26 6.34
C ASP A 170 -2.18 -2.76 5.24
N ARG A 171 -1.21 -1.92 5.59
CA ARG A 171 -0.19 -1.41 4.67
C ARG A 171 0.78 -2.50 4.21
N ALA A 172 1.16 -3.39 5.13
CA ALA A 172 2.09 -4.48 4.84
C ALA A 172 1.53 -5.41 3.77
N LEU A 173 0.28 -5.87 3.89
CA LEU A 173 -0.30 -6.81 2.95
C LEU A 173 -0.52 -6.16 1.57
N ALA A 174 -0.96 -4.89 1.52
CA ALA A 174 -1.11 -4.15 0.27
C ALA A 174 0.21 -4.05 -0.51
N VAL A 175 1.31 -3.72 0.19
CA VAL A 175 2.64 -3.69 -0.43
C VAL A 175 3.07 -5.07 -0.88
N VAL A 176 2.98 -6.08 0.01
CA VAL A 176 3.49 -7.43 -0.27
C VAL A 176 2.71 -8.09 -1.40
N ASP A 177 1.38 -7.96 -1.49
CA ASP A 177 0.60 -8.44 -2.64
C ASP A 177 1.13 -7.85 -3.96
N SER A 178 1.40 -6.55 -3.99
CA SER A 178 1.93 -5.91 -5.21
C SER A 178 3.33 -6.40 -5.58
N LEU A 179 4.20 -6.66 -4.58
CA LEU A 179 5.53 -7.23 -4.82
C LEU A 179 5.45 -8.71 -5.25
N PHE A 180 4.46 -9.46 -4.78
CA PHE A 180 4.16 -10.81 -5.29
C PHE A 180 3.76 -10.77 -6.76
N ALA A 181 2.92 -9.82 -7.17
CA ALA A 181 2.55 -9.63 -8.56
C ALA A 181 3.78 -9.35 -9.45
N ILE A 182 4.68 -8.48 -8.98
CA ILE A 182 5.93 -8.15 -9.68
C ILE A 182 6.85 -9.37 -9.77
N ALA A 183 7.12 -10.05 -8.65
CA ALA A 183 7.97 -11.23 -8.59
C ALA A 183 7.45 -12.38 -9.46
N ALA A 184 6.13 -12.51 -9.55
CA ALA A 184 5.47 -13.52 -10.37
C ALA A 184 5.36 -13.12 -11.85
N GLY A 185 5.63 -11.86 -12.21
CA GLY A 185 5.47 -11.34 -13.57
C GLY A 185 3.99 -11.25 -13.98
N ALA A 186 3.11 -10.95 -13.04
CA ALA A 186 1.69 -10.68 -13.28
C ALA A 186 1.56 -9.28 -13.92
N GLY A 187 1.75 -9.21 -15.24
CA GLY A 187 1.56 -8.01 -16.04
C GLY A 187 0.10 -7.85 -16.51
N GLU A 188 -0.06 -7.20 -17.66
CA GLU A 188 -1.35 -7.13 -18.35
C GLU A 188 -1.80 -8.53 -18.78
N ARG A 189 -3.09 -8.84 -18.61
CA ARG A 189 -3.70 -10.15 -18.95
C ARG A 189 -3.00 -11.36 -18.29
N PRO A 190 -2.87 -11.39 -16.96
CA PRO A 190 -2.15 -12.46 -16.26
C PRO A 190 -2.83 -13.81 -16.34
N TRP A 191 -4.12 -13.85 -16.70
CA TRP A 191 -4.98 -15.04 -16.62
C TRP A 191 -4.54 -16.18 -17.53
N ASP A 192 -3.95 -15.87 -18.72
CA ASP A 192 -3.48 -16.87 -19.66
C ASP A 192 -2.26 -17.66 -19.15
N ARG A 193 -1.59 -17.15 -18.12
CA ARG A 193 -0.40 -17.74 -17.50
C ARG A 193 -0.60 -18.03 -15.99
N ARG A 194 -1.83 -18.34 -15.60
CA ARG A 194 -2.18 -18.47 -14.18
C ARG A 194 -1.29 -19.47 -13.44
N ASP A 195 -1.02 -20.64 -14.00
CA ASP A 195 -0.19 -21.66 -13.37
C ASP A 195 1.27 -21.23 -13.24
N GLU A 196 1.81 -20.57 -14.25
CA GLU A 196 3.17 -20.02 -14.23
C GLU A 196 3.31 -18.94 -13.15
N ILE A 197 2.35 -18.01 -13.09
CA ILE A 197 2.31 -16.94 -12.10
C ILE A 197 2.20 -17.53 -10.68
N ASN A 198 1.32 -18.50 -10.47
CA ASN A 198 1.18 -19.17 -9.19
C ASN A 198 2.48 -19.88 -8.78
N ALA A 199 3.14 -20.57 -9.71
CA ALA A 199 4.41 -21.24 -9.44
C ALA A 199 5.52 -20.24 -9.07
N ARG A 200 5.61 -19.10 -9.74
CA ARG A 200 6.57 -18.03 -9.42
C ARG A 200 6.25 -17.39 -8.05
N ALA A 201 4.99 -17.09 -7.78
CA ALA A 201 4.54 -16.58 -6.49
C ALA A 201 4.84 -17.55 -5.34
N ALA A 202 4.66 -18.87 -5.56
CA ALA A 202 4.99 -19.89 -4.58
C ALA A 202 6.50 -19.91 -4.27
N ARG A 203 7.36 -19.81 -5.30
CA ARG A 203 8.83 -19.69 -5.10
C ARG A 203 9.19 -18.42 -4.32
N PHE A 204 8.61 -17.29 -4.66
CA PHE A 204 8.83 -16.03 -3.95
C PHE A 204 8.39 -16.13 -2.48
N ARG A 205 7.21 -16.71 -2.21
CA ARG A 205 6.72 -17.01 -0.86
C ARG A 205 7.72 -17.87 -0.08
N GLN A 206 8.18 -18.96 -0.68
CA GLN A 206 9.14 -19.86 -0.03
C GLN A 206 10.46 -19.16 0.30
N ALA A 207 10.98 -18.32 -0.60
CA ALA A 207 12.18 -17.53 -0.36
C ALA A 207 12.00 -16.59 0.86
N LEU A 208 10.87 -15.90 0.93
CA LEU A 208 10.56 -15.01 2.07
C LEU A 208 10.42 -15.80 3.39
N LEU A 209 9.75 -16.95 3.37
CA LEU A 209 9.60 -17.78 4.56
C LEU A 209 10.96 -18.31 5.05
N THR A 210 11.82 -18.75 4.14
CA THR A 210 13.20 -19.18 4.47
C THR A 210 14.00 -18.05 5.14
N ARG A 211 13.89 -16.81 4.63
CA ARG A 211 14.52 -15.64 5.24
C ARG A 211 14.00 -15.36 6.65
N LEU A 212 12.70 -15.51 6.87
CA LEU A 212 12.06 -15.34 8.18
C LEU A 212 12.43 -16.49 9.15
N ASP A 213 12.59 -17.69 8.64
CA ASP A 213 12.99 -18.88 9.43
C ASP A 213 14.43 -18.79 9.92
N ALA A 214 15.32 -18.15 9.15
CA ALA A 214 16.68 -17.90 9.59
C ALA A 214 16.76 -16.95 10.80
N ARG A 215 15.69 -16.21 11.12
CA ARG A 215 15.66 -15.20 12.20
C ARG A 215 14.36 -15.26 13.01
N PRO A 216 13.98 -16.41 13.58
CA PRO A 216 12.65 -16.67 14.11
C PRO A 216 12.26 -15.80 15.32
N ARG A 217 13.26 -15.30 16.06
CA ARG A 217 13.05 -14.49 17.28
C ARG A 217 13.12 -13.00 17.03
N GLU A 218 13.41 -12.56 15.81
CA GLU A 218 13.48 -11.15 15.51
C GLU A 218 12.11 -10.47 15.53
N ARG A 219 12.13 -9.17 15.83
CA ARG A 219 10.91 -8.34 15.89
C ARG A 219 10.14 -8.40 14.57
N GLY A 220 8.84 -8.68 14.67
CA GLY A 220 7.91 -8.65 13.55
C GLY A 220 7.81 -9.94 12.74
N VAL A 221 8.67 -10.96 12.97
CA VAL A 221 8.70 -12.21 12.20
C VAL A 221 7.36 -12.95 12.21
N ARG A 222 6.70 -13.08 13.39
CA ARG A 222 5.39 -13.76 13.47
C ARG A 222 4.32 -13.07 12.62
N ARG A 223 4.29 -11.74 12.62
CA ARG A 223 3.39 -10.96 11.75
C ARG A 223 3.77 -11.09 10.28
N ALA A 224 5.06 -11.00 9.97
CA ALA A 224 5.53 -11.14 8.60
C ALA A 224 5.15 -12.49 8.00
N ARG A 225 5.23 -13.59 8.75
CA ARG A 225 4.72 -14.90 8.30
C ARG A 225 3.25 -14.85 7.93
N ALA A 226 2.40 -14.24 8.76
CA ALA A 226 0.98 -14.12 8.48
C ALA A 226 0.73 -13.28 7.21
N VAL A 227 1.46 -12.17 7.03
CA VAL A 227 1.38 -11.34 5.81
C VAL A 227 1.81 -12.14 4.58
N VAL A 228 2.97 -12.81 4.62
CA VAL A 228 3.52 -13.61 3.51
C VAL A 228 2.60 -14.78 3.15
N MET A 229 1.99 -15.43 4.16
CA MET A 229 1.02 -16.52 3.91
C MET A 229 -0.29 -16.04 3.30
N ALA A 230 -0.76 -14.85 3.68
CA ALA A 230 -1.98 -14.24 3.14
C ALA A 230 -1.78 -13.59 1.77
N ALA A 231 -0.53 -13.30 1.39
CA ALA A 231 -0.20 -12.59 0.16
C ALA A 231 -0.54 -13.37 -1.11
N THR A 232 -0.92 -12.63 -2.16
CA THR A 232 -1.26 -13.18 -3.47
C THR A 232 -0.74 -12.26 -4.59
N PRO A 233 -0.40 -12.80 -5.77
CA PRO A 233 -0.09 -11.99 -6.93
C PRO A 233 -1.34 -11.43 -7.65
N TRP A 234 -2.54 -11.84 -7.23
CA TRP A 234 -3.79 -11.64 -7.97
C TRP A 234 -4.58 -10.39 -7.59
N SER A 235 -4.31 -9.76 -6.46
CA SER A 235 -4.95 -8.47 -6.13
C SER A 235 -4.45 -7.38 -7.08
N GLN A 236 -5.34 -6.80 -7.87
CA GLN A 236 -5.00 -5.75 -8.85
C GLN A 236 -5.04 -4.35 -8.23
N SER A 237 -5.71 -4.19 -7.10
CA SER A 237 -5.77 -2.95 -6.35
C SER A 237 -5.46 -3.16 -4.86
N VAL A 238 -5.10 -2.08 -4.18
CA VAL A 238 -4.89 -2.10 -2.72
C VAL A 238 -6.18 -2.32 -1.96
N TRP A 239 -7.33 -1.98 -2.55
CA TRP A 239 -8.64 -2.15 -1.93
C TRP A 239 -9.13 -3.59 -2.03
N GLU A 240 -8.81 -4.32 -3.11
CA GLU A 240 -9.00 -5.77 -3.18
C GLU A 240 -8.19 -6.49 -2.09
N THR A 241 -6.94 -6.08 -1.89
CA THR A 241 -6.10 -6.60 -0.79
C THR A 241 -6.72 -6.30 0.57
N GLU A 242 -7.20 -5.06 0.79
CA GLU A 242 -7.79 -4.67 2.07
C GLU A 242 -9.09 -5.42 2.34
N ALA A 243 -9.97 -5.59 1.36
CA ALA A 243 -11.19 -6.40 1.49
C ALA A 243 -10.88 -7.85 1.89
N ARG A 244 -9.87 -8.47 1.25
CA ARG A 244 -9.39 -9.82 1.61
C ARG A 244 -8.82 -9.86 3.04
N ARG A 245 -8.03 -8.86 3.42
CA ARG A 245 -7.48 -8.77 4.78
C ARG A 245 -8.59 -8.66 5.82
N LEU A 246 -9.61 -7.85 5.55
CA LEU A 246 -10.77 -7.71 6.43
C LEU A 246 -11.52 -9.05 6.60
N CYS A 247 -11.73 -9.82 5.52
CA CYS A 247 -12.28 -11.16 5.61
C CYS A 247 -11.44 -12.05 6.55
N LEU A 248 -10.12 -12.08 6.36
CA LEU A 248 -9.20 -12.88 7.18
C LEU A 248 -9.25 -12.50 8.68
N ILE A 249 -9.29 -11.22 9.02
CA ILE A 249 -9.37 -10.79 10.42
C ILE A 249 -10.77 -10.89 11.01
N GLY A 250 -11.80 -10.89 10.16
CA GLY A 250 -13.20 -11.02 10.52
C GLY A 250 -13.71 -12.47 10.67
N GLY A 251 -12.87 -13.46 10.31
CA GLY A 251 -13.29 -14.87 10.33
C GLY A 251 -14.24 -15.21 9.18
N ILE A 252 -14.15 -14.51 8.08
CA ILE A 252 -14.87 -14.82 6.83
C ILE A 252 -13.90 -15.56 5.91
N THR A 253 -14.36 -16.62 5.27
CA THR A 253 -13.60 -17.33 4.23
C THR A 253 -13.09 -16.32 3.20
N PRO A 254 -11.76 -16.21 2.99
CA PRO A 254 -11.23 -15.21 2.08
C PRO A 254 -11.70 -15.46 0.66
N PRO A 255 -12.16 -14.43 -0.07
CA PRO A 255 -12.55 -14.56 -1.45
C PRO A 255 -11.37 -14.90 -2.36
N GLU A 256 -11.65 -15.63 -3.45
CA GLU A 256 -10.68 -15.82 -4.53
C GLU A 256 -10.51 -14.50 -5.30
N PRO A 257 -9.28 -13.94 -5.40
CA PRO A 257 -9.03 -12.76 -6.20
C PRO A 257 -8.97 -13.12 -7.68
N GLN A 258 -9.50 -12.26 -8.53
CA GLN A 258 -9.60 -12.46 -9.97
C GLN A 258 -10.27 -13.80 -10.32
N MET A 259 -11.43 -14.03 -9.69
CA MET A 259 -12.22 -15.25 -9.88
C MET A 259 -12.72 -15.33 -11.33
N PRO A 260 -12.37 -16.39 -12.09
CA PRO A 260 -12.84 -16.53 -13.47
C PRO A 260 -14.32 -16.91 -13.52
N VAL A 261 -15.13 -16.14 -14.20
CA VAL A 261 -16.56 -16.42 -14.47
C VAL A 261 -16.73 -16.73 -15.95
N ARG A 262 -17.08 -17.98 -16.26
CA ARG A 262 -17.39 -18.40 -17.63
C ARG A 262 -18.83 -18.05 -17.95
N THR A 263 -19.02 -17.29 -19.04
CA THR A 263 -20.33 -16.86 -19.53
C THR A 263 -20.48 -17.18 -21.02
N ALA A 264 -21.68 -17.02 -21.58
CA ALA A 264 -21.89 -17.16 -23.02
C ALA A 264 -21.10 -16.11 -23.85
N ALA A 265 -20.77 -14.96 -23.24
CA ALA A 265 -19.98 -13.90 -23.87
C ALA A 265 -18.46 -14.03 -23.70
N GLY A 266 -17.99 -15.12 -23.04
CA GLY A 266 -16.57 -15.34 -22.75
C GLY A 266 -16.28 -15.46 -21.25
N THR A 267 -14.99 -15.43 -20.91
CA THR A 267 -14.59 -15.50 -19.50
C THR A 267 -14.30 -14.09 -18.98
N PHE A 268 -14.98 -13.71 -17.90
CA PHE A 268 -14.69 -12.51 -17.12
C PHE A 268 -13.93 -12.88 -15.85
N TYR A 269 -13.20 -11.93 -15.30
CA TYR A 269 -12.46 -12.10 -14.06
C TYR A 269 -12.96 -11.08 -13.05
N ALA A 270 -13.66 -11.58 -12.02
CA ALA A 270 -14.20 -10.73 -10.97
C ALA A 270 -13.12 -10.38 -9.94
N ASP A 271 -13.14 -9.17 -9.40
CA ASP A 271 -12.13 -8.70 -8.46
C ASP A 271 -11.96 -9.67 -7.29
N LEU A 272 -13.06 -10.08 -6.69
CA LEU A 272 -13.12 -11.03 -5.58
C LEU A 272 -14.35 -11.93 -5.73
N GLY A 273 -14.26 -13.21 -5.33
CA GLY A 273 -15.43 -14.07 -5.40
C GLY A 273 -15.41 -15.29 -4.46
N TRP A 274 -16.58 -15.86 -4.23
CA TRP A 274 -16.81 -17.09 -3.48
C TRP A 274 -17.58 -18.08 -4.35
N TRP A 275 -16.88 -19.05 -4.92
CA TRP A 275 -17.45 -20.06 -5.81
C TRP A 275 -18.60 -20.83 -5.19
N ILE A 276 -18.48 -21.20 -3.92
CA ILE A 276 -19.43 -22.06 -3.22
C ILE A 276 -20.83 -21.46 -3.16
N VAL A 277 -20.92 -20.12 -3.17
CA VAL A 277 -22.18 -19.38 -3.13
C VAL A 277 -22.46 -18.61 -4.41
N ARG A 278 -21.61 -18.78 -5.43
CA ARG A 278 -21.73 -18.11 -6.73
C ARG A 278 -21.88 -16.59 -6.59
N LEU A 279 -21.10 -16.00 -5.70
CA LEU A 279 -21.12 -14.57 -5.41
C LEU A 279 -19.76 -13.96 -5.77
N VAL A 280 -19.80 -12.82 -6.44
CA VAL A 280 -18.62 -11.99 -6.70
C VAL A 280 -18.81 -10.59 -6.12
N LEU A 281 -17.72 -9.97 -5.74
CA LEU A 281 -17.64 -8.61 -5.23
C LEU A 281 -16.71 -7.80 -6.13
N GLU A 282 -17.25 -6.79 -6.81
CA GLU A 282 -16.52 -5.82 -7.62
C GLU A 282 -16.25 -4.56 -6.79
N ILE A 283 -15.03 -4.01 -6.89
CA ILE A 283 -14.63 -2.82 -6.15
C ILE A 283 -14.47 -1.65 -7.11
N ASP A 284 -15.47 -0.79 -7.16
CA ASP A 284 -15.52 0.32 -8.09
C ASP A 284 -14.65 1.51 -7.64
N GLY A 285 -13.56 1.78 -8.36
CA GLY A 285 -12.73 2.98 -8.14
C GLY A 285 -13.39 4.24 -8.75
N LEU A 286 -13.37 5.35 -8.02
CA LEU A 286 -13.92 6.64 -8.45
C LEU A 286 -13.25 7.26 -9.71
N ILE A 287 -12.09 6.73 -10.13
CA ILE A 287 -11.27 7.35 -11.19
C ILE A 287 -11.76 6.99 -12.61
N LYS A 288 -12.67 6.04 -12.76
CA LYS A 288 -13.15 5.60 -14.08
C LYS A 288 -14.12 6.56 -14.78
N TYR A 289 -14.47 7.67 -14.17
CA TYR A 289 -15.60 8.52 -14.62
C TYR A 289 -15.19 9.82 -15.33
N LEU A 290 -13.93 10.02 -15.70
CA LEU A 290 -13.52 11.33 -16.21
C LEU A 290 -13.44 11.45 -17.75
N GLU A 291 -13.36 10.33 -18.46
CA GLU A 291 -13.41 10.34 -19.95
C GLU A 291 -14.28 9.15 -20.42
N ASP A 292 -15.31 9.38 -21.23
CA ASP A 292 -16.27 8.39 -21.76
C ASP A 292 -17.11 7.63 -20.70
N ALA A 293 -17.68 8.34 -19.73
CA ALA A 293 -18.48 7.75 -18.64
C ALA A 293 -19.57 6.79 -19.14
N ASP A 294 -20.28 7.14 -20.23
CA ASP A 294 -21.39 6.36 -20.77
C ASP A 294 -20.92 5.02 -21.37
N ALA A 295 -19.81 5.02 -22.11
CA ALA A 295 -19.26 3.79 -22.69
C ALA A 295 -18.73 2.84 -21.61
N VAL A 296 -18.08 3.39 -20.56
CA VAL A 296 -17.59 2.63 -19.43
C VAL A 296 -18.75 2.02 -18.64
N LEU A 297 -19.79 2.80 -18.38
CA LEU A 297 -20.99 2.34 -17.68
C LEU A 297 -21.72 1.24 -18.47
N ALA A 298 -21.89 1.41 -19.79
CA ALA A 298 -22.50 0.41 -20.67
C ALA A 298 -21.70 -0.92 -20.65
N ALA A 299 -20.36 -0.83 -20.74
CA ALA A 299 -19.50 -2.01 -20.66
C ALA A 299 -19.59 -2.72 -19.30
N GLN A 300 -19.70 -1.97 -18.19
CA GLN A 300 -19.89 -2.54 -16.86
C GLN A 300 -21.25 -3.21 -16.72
N CYS A 301 -22.34 -2.56 -17.18
CA CYS A 301 -23.68 -3.16 -17.16
C CYS A 301 -23.74 -4.46 -17.99
N TRP A 302 -23.12 -4.44 -19.19
CA TRP A 302 -23.05 -5.64 -20.04
C TRP A 302 -22.27 -6.79 -19.38
N ARG A 303 -21.11 -6.49 -18.77
CA ARG A 303 -20.30 -7.47 -18.03
C ARG A 303 -21.08 -8.06 -16.85
N GLN A 304 -21.77 -7.22 -16.10
CA GLN A 304 -22.61 -7.65 -14.98
C GLN A 304 -23.73 -8.57 -15.45
N ALA A 305 -24.51 -8.15 -16.47
CA ALA A 305 -25.58 -8.95 -17.04
C ALA A 305 -25.11 -10.30 -17.56
N ALA A 306 -23.92 -10.37 -18.16
CA ALA A 306 -23.33 -11.63 -18.61
C ALA A 306 -22.99 -12.57 -17.44
N MET A 307 -22.44 -12.04 -16.33
CA MET A 307 -22.14 -12.83 -15.13
C MET A 307 -23.43 -13.28 -14.43
N GLU A 308 -24.44 -12.42 -14.31
CA GLU A 308 -25.73 -12.75 -13.73
C GLU A 308 -26.46 -13.81 -14.58
N GLY A 309 -26.41 -13.68 -15.92
CA GLY A 309 -26.90 -14.70 -16.85
C GLY A 309 -26.24 -16.07 -16.73
N ALA A 310 -24.99 -16.11 -16.22
CA ALA A 310 -24.30 -17.34 -15.86
C ALA A 310 -24.63 -17.81 -14.42
N GLY A 311 -25.59 -17.16 -13.74
CA GLY A 311 -26.06 -17.49 -12.38
C GLY A 311 -25.08 -17.08 -11.29
N ILE A 312 -24.26 -16.07 -11.52
CA ILE A 312 -23.38 -15.46 -10.50
C ILE A 312 -24.09 -14.22 -9.93
N HIS A 313 -24.17 -14.12 -8.62
CA HIS A 313 -24.64 -12.91 -7.95
C HIS A 313 -23.51 -11.88 -7.90
N VAL A 314 -23.75 -10.67 -8.39
CA VAL A 314 -22.74 -9.60 -8.45
C VAL A 314 -23.07 -8.54 -7.41
N GLU A 315 -22.21 -8.41 -6.42
CA GLU A 315 -22.21 -7.34 -5.43
C GLU A 315 -21.17 -6.29 -5.81
N ARG A 316 -21.47 -5.03 -5.49
CA ARG A 316 -20.54 -3.91 -5.71
C ARG A 316 -20.23 -3.19 -4.41
N THR A 317 -19.01 -2.72 -4.30
CA THR A 317 -18.54 -1.91 -3.16
C THR A 317 -17.57 -0.84 -3.64
N THR A 318 -17.32 0.14 -2.79
CA THR A 318 -16.40 1.25 -3.07
C THR A 318 -15.19 1.21 -2.13
N PRO A 319 -14.06 1.84 -2.48
CA PRO A 319 -12.93 2.04 -1.57
C PRO A 319 -13.32 2.67 -0.22
N ALA A 320 -14.29 3.57 -0.22
CA ALA A 320 -14.77 4.23 1.00
C ALA A 320 -15.51 3.26 1.92
N GLU A 321 -16.34 2.37 1.36
CA GLU A 321 -17.04 1.33 2.11
C GLU A 321 -16.07 0.28 2.68
N VAL A 322 -15.07 -0.15 1.90
CA VAL A 322 -14.02 -1.05 2.39
C VAL A 322 -13.19 -0.40 3.49
N ALA A 323 -12.94 0.91 3.42
CA ALA A 323 -12.21 1.65 4.45
C ALA A 323 -12.96 1.69 5.79
N ASP A 324 -14.30 1.58 5.79
CA ASP A 324 -15.10 1.31 6.99
C ASP A 324 -15.20 -0.20 7.23
N GLY A 325 -14.09 -0.78 7.69
CA GLY A 325 -13.95 -2.22 7.82
C GLY A 325 -15.03 -2.90 8.69
N GLU A 326 -15.60 -2.21 9.69
CA GLU A 326 -16.66 -2.79 10.55
C GLU A 326 -17.99 -2.87 9.78
N ALA A 327 -18.39 -1.79 9.13
CA ALA A 327 -19.59 -1.78 8.30
C ALA A 327 -19.47 -2.75 7.11
N PHE A 328 -18.29 -2.81 6.47
CA PHE A 328 -18.00 -3.75 5.41
C PHE A 328 -18.17 -5.21 5.85
N LEU A 329 -17.56 -5.61 6.96
CA LEU A 329 -17.69 -6.96 7.51
C LEU A 329 -19.14 -7.27 7.94
N ALA A 330 -19.85 -6.31 8.51
CA ALA A 330 -21.26 -6.47 8.86
C ALA A 330 -22.13 -6.69 7.60
N ARG A 331 -21.85 -5.99 6.49
CA ARG A 331 -22.50 -6.21 5.20
C ARG A 331 -22.23 -7.61 4.67
N LEU A 332 -20.96 -8.04 4.64
CA LEU A 332 -20.61 -9.39 4.16
C LEU A 332 -21.31 -10.49 4.93
N ARG A 333 -21.42 -10.38 6.27
CA ARG A 333 -22.12 -11.36 7.11
C ARG A 333 -23.62 -11.43 6.85
N ARG A 334 -24.23 -10.41 6.23
CA ARG A 334 -25.65 -10.46 5.83
C ARG A 334 -25.88 -11.15 4.50
N ILE A 335 -24.90 -11.11 3.60
CA ILE A 335 -25.03 -11.68 2.25
C ILE A 335 -24.38 -13.06 2.12
N LEU A 336 -23.41 -13.40 2.97
CA LEU A 336 -22.77 -14.70 2.98
C LEU A 336 -23.44 -15.68 3.98
N PRO A 337 -23.52 -16.96 3.66
CA PRO A 337 -24.00 -17.96 4.61
C PRO A 337 -23.06 -18.07 5.82
N LEU A 338 -23.61 -18.47 6.97
CA LEU A 338 -22.86 -18.60 8.23
C LEU A 338 -21.62 -19.50 8.08
N THR A 339 -21.70 -20.56 7.30
CA THR A 339 -20.59 -21.49 7.05
C THR A 339 -19.35 -20.83 6.45
N LEU A 340 -19.50 -19.71 5.77
CA LEU A 340 -18.37 -18.89 5.28
C LEU A 340 -17.95 -17.80 6.25
N CYS A 341 -18.61 -17.67 7.40
CA CYS A 341 -18.34 -16.64 8.41
C CYS A 341 -17.80 -17.20 9.74
N GLU A 342 -17.43 -18.49 9.76
CA GLU A 342 -16.98 -19.22 10.97
C GLU A 342 -15.48 -19.58 10.92
N GLU A 343 -14.72 -18.97 10.01
CA GLU A 343 -13.29 -19.18 9.91
C GLU A 343 -12.55 -18.64 11.14
N LYS A 344 -11.43 -19.26 11.46
CA LYS A 344 -10.57 -18.74 12.54
C LYS A 344 -9.92 -17.42 12.13
N PRO A 345 -10.21 -16.32 12.83
CA PRO A 345 -9.63 -15.02 12.50
C PRO A 345 -8.10 -15.00 12.58
N VAL A 346 -7.46 -14.42 11.59
CA VAL A 346 -6.00 -14.26 11.55
C VAL A 346 -5.59 -13.01 12.35
N ALA A 347 -5.51 -13.14 13.66
CA ALA A 347 -5.25 -12.03 14.59
C ALA A 347 -3.95 -11.25 14.27
N ALA A 348 -2.93 -11.90 13.70
CA ALA A 348 -1.66 -11.27 13.32
C ALA A 348 -1.80 -10.23 12.20
N LEU A 349 -2.91 -10.25 11.43
CA LEU A 349 -3.23 -9.28 10.39
C LEU A 349 -4.08 -8.10 10.88
N ARG A 350 -4.41 -8.04 12.19
CA ARG A 350 -5.11 -6.90 12.77
C ARG A 350 -4.16 -5.74 13.02
N THR A 351 -4.62 -4.54 12.72
CA THR A 351 -3.98 -3.31 13.15
C THR A 351 -4.10 -3.15 14.69
N ARG A 352 -3.34 -2.23 15.27
CA ARG A 352 -3.45 -1.96 16.72
C ARG A 352 -4.82 -1.44 17.12
N SER A 353 -5.45 -0.64 16.27
CA SER A 353 -6.80 -0.11 16.51
C SER A 353 -7.86 -1.20 16.49
N GLU A 354 -7.81 -2.10 15.51
CA GLU A 354 -8.72 -3.25 15.41
C GLU A 354 -8.55 -4.22 16.59
N SER A 355 -7.31 -4.47 17.03
CA SER A 355 -7.04 -5.32 18.19
C SER A 355 -7.61 -4.73 19.47
N ARG A 356 -7.52 -3.39 19.67
CA ARG A 356 -8.07 -2.70 20.84
C ARG A 356 -9.60 -2.72 20.85
N ARG A 357 -10.24 -2.51 19.71
CA ARG A 357 -11.71 -2.56 19.58
C ARG A 357 -12.26 -3.93 19.96
N GLN A 358 -11.64 -5.00 19.47
CA GLN A 358 -12.06 -6.35 19.82
C GLN A 358 -11.93 -6.65 21.32
N GLN A 359 -10.86 -6.18 21.97
CA GLN A 359 -10.70 -6.35 23.42
C GLN A 359 -11.75 -5.55 24.22
N GLY A 360 -12.14 -4.35 23.74
CA GLY A 360 -13.19 -3.55 24.34
C GLY A 360 -14.60 -4.08 24.15
N ALA A 361 -14.84 -4.88 23.12
CA ALA A 361 -16.15 -5.52 22.88
C ALA A 361 -16.37 -6.82 23.68
N GLN A 362 -15.35 -7.30 24.41
CA GLN A 362 -15.43 -8.51 25.25
C GLN A 362 -15.75 -8.20 26.73
N TRP A 363 -15.97 -6.90 27.06
CA TRP A 363 -16.41 -6.41 28.39
C TRP A 363 -17.80 -5.78 28.30
#